data_b173aeecebf59f710510f54dad0be6e6
#
_entry.id   b173aeecebf59f710510f54dad0be6e6
#
_cell.length_a   1.000
_cell.length_b   1.000
_cell.length_c   1.000
_cell.angle_alpha   90.00
_cell.angle_beta   90.00
_cell.angle_gamma   90.00
#
_symmetry.space_group_name_H-M   'P 1'
#
loop_
_entity.id
_entity.type
_entity.pdbx_description
1 polymer ?
#
loop_
_entity_poly.entity_id
_entity_poly.type
_entity_poly.pdbx_seq_one_letter_code
_entity_poly.pdbx_strand_id
1 'polypeptide(L)'
;MKPNPDTNKLPKTVDEYLAEVPEEDRGALTDLRAAIRAAAPKAEEIISYRIPTYRFRGSLVHFAAFRDHCSFIVVNKSILDLFAAELKSFPHAGATIRFTAQHPLPAELVRKIVRKRMEQNLDLG
;
A
#
# COMPACT_ATOMS: atom_id res chain seq x y z
N MET A 1 -28.14 5.68 -3.60
CA MET A 1 -27.89 4.54 -3.39
C MET A 1 -28.17 4.13 -2.06
N LYS A 2 -28.52 3.20 -1.94
CA LYS A 2 -28.92 2.79 -0.84
C LYS A 2 -27.83 2.63 0.06
N PRO A 3 -28.01 2.94 1.16
CA PRO A 3 -27.13 2.58 2.13
C PRO A 3 -27.22 1.12 2.11
N ASN A 4 -26.27 0.63 1.71
CA ASN A 4 -26.11 -0.68 1.76
C ASN A 4 -26.02 -1.08 3.19
N PRO A 5 -26.69 -2.05 3.61
CA PRO A 5 -26.49 -2.53 4.96
C PRO A 5 -25.06 -2.86 5.22
N ASP A 6 -24.34 -3.10 4.16
CA ASP A 6 -22.94 -3.40 4.31
C ASP A 6 -22.09 -2.20 4.53
N THR A 7 -22.65 -1.00 4.49
CA THR A 7 -21.87 0.17 4.81
C THR A 7 -21.32 0.10 6.20
N ASN A 8 -21.94 -0.67 7.07
CA ASN A 8 -21.43 -0.83 8.41
C ASN A 8 -20.48 -1.99 8.54
N LYS A 9 -20.34 -2.76 7.48
CA LYS A 9 -19.44 -3.85 7.48
C LYS A 9 -18.11 -3.38 7.04
N LEU A 10 -17.12 -3.51 7.87
CA LEU A 10 -15.77 -3.19 7.48
C LEU A 10 -15.13 -4.41 6.81
N PRO A 11 -14.27 -4.21 5.83
CA PRO A 11 -13.59 -5.34 5.20
C PRO A 11 -12.74 -6.07 6.24
N LYS A 12 -12.73 -7.38 6.14
CA LYS A 12 -11.93 -8.22 7.02
C LYS A 12 -10.70 -8.77 6.30
N THR A 13 -10.69 -8.72 4.98
CA THR A 13 -9.57 -9.22 4.19
C THR A 13 -9.25 -8.20 3.12
N VAL A 14 -8.06 -8.32 2.56
CA VAL A 14 -7.66 -7.44 1.47
C VAL A 14 -8.52 -7.70 0.24
N ASP A 15 -8.94 -8.94 0.00
CA ASP A 15 -9.86 -9.23 -1.10
C ASP A 15 -11.17 -8.45 -0.93
N GLU A 16 -11.72 -8.43 0.27
CA GLU A 16 -12.93 -7.68 0.54
C GLU A 16 -12.72 -6.18 0.35
N TYR A 17 -11.57 -5.69 0.81
CA TYR A 17 -11.26 -4.28 0.64
C TYR A 17 -11.22 -3.90 -0.85
N LEU A 18 -10.52 -4.69 -1.65
CA LEU A 18 -10.39 -4.40 -3.08
C LEU A 18 -11.72 -4.48 -3.79
N ALA A 19 -12.62 -5.36 -3.34
CA ALA A 19 -13.94 -5.48 -3.97
C ALA A 19 -14.76 -4.20 -3.81
N GLU A 20 -14.46 -3.39 -2.79
CA GLU A 20 -15.19 -2.15 -2.54
C GLU A 20 -14.54 -0.94 -3.20
N VAL A 21 -13.33 -1.08 -3.71
CA VAL A 21 -12.63 0.01 -4.37
C VAL A 21 -13.26 0.27 -5.74
N PRO A 22 -13.40 1.53 -6.17
CA PRO A 22 -13.89 1.81 -7.52
C PRO A 22 -13.10 1.04 -8.56
N GLU A 23 -13.81 0.55 -9.55
CA GLU A 23 -13.22 -0.32 -10.56
C GLU A 23 -12.00 0.30 -11.22
N GLU A 24 -12.03 1.62 -11.45
CA GLU A 24 -10.94 2.30 -12.11
C GLU A 24 -9.64 2.26 -11.31
N ASP A 25 -9.72 2.12 -10.00
CA ASP A 25 -8.52 2.06 -9.15
C ASP A 25 -8.12 0.64 -8.80
N ARG A 26 -9.03 -0.30 -8.99
CA ARG A 26 -8.81 -1.68 -8.52
C ARG A 26 -7.61 -2.33 -9.18
N GLY A 27 -7.42 -2.08 -10.47
CA GLY A 27 -6.29 -2.67 -11.19
C GLY A 27 -4.95 -2.21 -10.63
N ALA A 28 -4.81 -0.90 -10.39
CA ALA A 28 -3.57 -0.36 -9.86
C ALA A 28 -3.28 -0.91 -8.47
N LEU A 29 -4.32 -1.05 -7.64
CA LEU A 29 -4.12 -1.58 -6.30
C LEU A 29 -3.85 -3.08 -6.31
N THR A 30 -4.45 -3.80 -7.25
CA THR A 30 -4.17 -5.23 -7.40
C THR A 30 -2.71 -5.43 -7.80
N ASP A 31 -2.20 -4.59 -8.69
CA ASP A 31 -0.80 -4.64 -9.09
C ASP A 31 0.13 -4.28 -7.94
N LEU A 32 -0.25 -3.28 -7.15
CA LEU A 32 0.51 -2.90 -5.96
C LEU A 32 0.59 -4.06 -4.98
N ARG A 33 -0.55 -4.70 -4.72
CA ARG A 33 -0.61 -5.86 -3.84
C ARG A 33 0.33 -6.97 -4.33
N ALA A 34 0.29 -7.24 -5.63
CA ALA A 34 1.13 -8.29 -6.21
C ALA A 34 2.61 -7.97 -6.02
N ALA A 35 3.00 -6.72 -6.23
CA ALA A 35 4.39 -6.32 -6.06
C ALA A 35 4.84 -6.45 -4.61
N ILE A 36 3.98 -6.05 -3.67
CA ILE A 36 4.30 -6.17 -2.24
C ILE A 36 4.49 -7.64 -1.87
N ARG A 37 3.57 -8.49 -2.31
CA ARG A 37 3.63 -9.91 -1.96
C ARG A 37 4.81 -10.62 -2.62
N ALA A 38 5.18 -10.18 -3.81
CA ALA A 38 6.34 -10.75 -4.48
C ALA A 38 7.62 -10.42 -3.72
N ALA A 39 7.73 -9.22 -3.19
CA ALA A 39 8.92 -8.80 -2.44
C ALA A 39 8.94 -9.36 -1.02
N ALA A 40 7.76 -9.55 -0.42
CA ALA A 40 7.66 -10.00 0.97
C ALA A 40 6.69 -11.17 1.08
N PRO A 41 7.06 -12.33 0.52
CA PRO A 41 6.12 -13.46 0.51
C PRO A 41 5.80 -14.01 1.90
N LYS A 42 6.61 -13.69 2.89
CA LYS A 42 6.36 -14.16 4.25
C LYS A 42 5.65 -13.12 5.11
N ALA A 43 5.38 -11.94 4.56
CA ALA A 43 4.67 -10.93 5.33
C ALA A 43 3.22 -11.33 5.53
N GLU A 44 2.68 -10.98 6.68
CA GLU A 44 1.28 -11.20 6.97
C GLU A 44 0.46 -10.12 6.29
N GLU A 45 -0.60 -10.51 5.59
CA GLU A 45 -1.48 -9.56 4.91
C GLU A 45 -2.78 -9.50 5.69
N ILE A 46 -3.10 -8.36 6.27
CA ILE A 46 -4.28 -8.18 7.11
C ILE A 46 -4.94 -6.84 6.83
N ILE A 47 -6.10 -6.62 7.44
CA ILE A 47 -6.72 -5.30 7.49
C ILE A 47 -6.44 -4.72 8.86
N SER A 48 -5.86 -3.53 8.92
CA SER A 48 -5.61 -2.81 10.15
C SER A 48 -5.87 -1.34 9.86
N TYR A 49 -6.50 -0.64 10.80
CA TYR A 49 -6.91 0.76 10.56
C TYR A 49 -7.79 0.87 9.32
N ARG A 50 -8.57 -0.21 9.04
CA ARG A 50 -9.52 -0.30 7.93
C ARG A 50 -8.86 -0.32 6.55
N ILE A 51 -7.55 -0.56 6.47
CA ILE A 51 -6.85 -0.60 5.19
C ILE A 51 -5.93 -1.82 5.12
N PRO A 52 -5.58 -2.23 3.90
CA PRO A 52 -4.61 -3.31 3.72
C PRO A 52 -3.29 -2.98 4.39
N THR A 53 -2.80 -3.92 5.16
CA THR A 53 -1.63 -3.76 5.99
C THR A 53 -0.76 -5.00 5.88
N TYR A 54 0.53 -4.78 5.79
CA TYR A 54 1.49 -5.87 5.70
C TYR A 54 2.42 -5.82 6.90
N ARG A 55 2.59 -6.96 7.57
CA ARG A 55 3.39 -7.04 8.77
C ARG A 55 4.52 -8.04 8.60
N PHE A 56 5.70 -7.62 8.98
CA PHE A 56 6.88 -8.48 8.97
C PHE A 56 7.81 -7.89 10.01
N ARG A 57 7.83 -8.49 11.19
CA ARG A 57 8.55 -7.95 12.34
C ARG A 57 8.08 -6.53 12.64
N GLY A 58 6.77 -6.36 12.68
CA GLY A 58 6.14 -5.06 12.88
C GLY A 58 5.50 -4.58 11.59
N SER A 59 4.98 -3.36 11.60
CA SER A 59 4.34 -2.81 10.42
C SER A 59 5.35 -2.65 9.31
N LEU A 60 5.01 -3.11 8.13
CA LEU A 60 5.89 -3.04 6.96
C LEU A 60 5.45 -1.94 6.02
N VAL A 61 4.28 -2.06 5.43
CA VAL A 61 3.68 -1.07 4.54
C VAL A 61 2.17 -1.21 4.60
N HIS A 62 1.48 -0.18 4.12
CA HIS A 62 0.01 -0.20 3.97
C HIS A 62 -0.33 0.42 2.63
N PHE A 63 -1.55 0.22 2.16
CA PHE A 63 -2.05 1.04 1.05
C PHE A 63 -3.52 1.36 1.27
N ALA A 64 -3.99 2.39 0.59
CA ALA A 64 -5.39 2.81 0.74
C ALA A 64 -5.86 3.50 -0.52
N ALA A 65 -7.15 3.40 -0.78
CA ALA A 65 -7.80 4.11 -1.87
C ALA A 65 -8.62 5.25 -1.27
N PHE A 66 -8.50 6.42 -1.87
CA PHE A 66 -9.29 7.58 -1.51
C PHE A 66 -10.04 8.04 -2.75
N ARG A 67 -10.86 9.07 -2.58
CA ARG A 67 -11.75 9.50 -3.66
C ARG A 67 -11.01 9.86 -4.94
N ASP A 68 -9.91 10.60 -4.83
CA ASP A 68 -9.21 11.11 -5.99
C ASP A 68 -7.77 10.65 -6.11
N HIS A 69 -7.35 9.74 -5.27
CA HIS A 69 -5.98 9.22 -5.33
C HIS A 69 -5.87 7.95 -4.51
N CYS A 70 -4.72 7.30 -4.62
CA CYS A 70 -4.38 6.17 -3.78
C CYS A 70 -3.12 6.52 -3.01
N SER A 71 -2.89 5.83 -1.91
CA SER A 71 -1.70 6.05 -1.09
C SER A 71 -0.96 4.75 -0.83
N PHE A 72 0.35 4.82 -0.89
CA PHE A 72 1.23 3.74 -0.46
C PHE A 72 1.98 4.28 0.76
N ILE A 73 1.75 3.68 1.91
CA ILE A 73 2.27 4.17 3.18
C ILE A 73 3.43 3.29 3.59
N VAL A 74 4.62 3.88 3.64
CA VAL A 74 5.84 3.09 3.83
C VAL A 74 6.34 3.11 5.26
N VAL A 75 5.58 3.71 6.17
CA VAL A 75 5.81 3.70 7.61
C VAL A 75 7.05 4.49 8.04
N ASN A 76 8.18 4.25 7.40
CA ASN A 76 9.43 4.91 7.75
C ASN A 76 9.74 5.97 6.71
N LYS A 77 9.73 7.23 7.11
CA LYS A 77 9.90 8.33 6.16
C LYS A 77 11.28 8.37 5.50
N SER A 78 12.27 7.70 6.08
CA SER A 78 13.59 7.65 5.45
C SER A 78 13.56 6.99 4.08
N ILE A 79 12.52 6.18 3.81
CA ILE A 79 12.34 5.56 2.50
C ILE A 79 12.17 6.62 1.42
N LEU A 80 11.47 7.71 1.72
CA LEU A 80 11.27 8.76 0.73
C LEU A 80 12.58 9.42 0.32
N ASP A 81 13.50 9.53 1.27
CA ASP A 81 14.82 10.08 0.97
C ASP A 81 15.65 9.11 0.13
N LEU A 82 15.58 7.82 0.47
CA LEU A 82 16.36 6.82 -0.24
C LEU A 82 15.94 6.68 -1.70
N PHE A 83 14.67 6.89 -1.98
CA PHE A 83 14.13 6.73 -3.33
C PHE A 83 13.67 8.05 -3.93
N ALA A 84 14.28 9.15 -3.48
CA ALA A 84 13.86 10.48 -3.91
C ALA A 84 13.87 10.65 -5.43
N ALA A 85 14.88 10.09 -6.10
CA ALA A 85 14.99 10.23 -7.55
C ALA A 85 13.83 9.53 -8.25
N GLU A 86 13.49 8.32 -7.80
CA GLU A 86 12.42 7.54 -8.41
C GLU A 86 11.04 8.11 -8.08
N LEU A 87 10.94 8.91 -7.02
CA LEU A 87 9.67 9.46 -6.57
C LEU A 87 9.41 10.88 -7.05
N LYS A 88 10.26 11.40 -7.92
CA LYS A 88 10.10 12.78 -8.37
C LYS A 88 8.72 13.08 -8.94
N SER A 89 8.12 12.15 -9.66
CA SER A 89 6.83 12.40 -10.31
C SER A 89 5.64 12.01 -9.43
N PHE A 90 5.89 11.63 -8.18
CA PHE A 90 4.82 11.23 -7.28
C PHE A 90 4.75 12.17 -6.08
N PRO A 91 3.58 12.76 -5.81
CA PRO A 91 3.44 13.56 -4.60
C PRO A 91 3.71 12.68 -3.39
N HIS A 92 4.45 13.19 -2.43
CA HIS A 92 4.71 12.43 -1.22
C HIS A 92 5.01 13.38 -0.08
N ALA A 93 4.72 12.91 1.13
CA ALA A 93 4.99 13.67 2.34
C ALA A 93 4.97 12.71 3.51
N GLY A 94 5.79 12.98 4.53
CA GLY A 94 5.87 12.12 5.68
C GLY A 94 6.36 10.73 5.26
N ALA A 95 5.50 9.74 5.41
CA ALA A 95 5.82 8.38 4.98
C ALA A 95 4.81 7.86 3.98
N THR A 96 4.15 8.77 3.25
CA THR A 96 3.08 8.41 2.32
C THR A 96 3.41 8.88 0.91
N ILE A 97 3.24 8.00 -0.05
CA ILE A 97 3.40 8.29 -1.47
C ILE A 97 2.01 8.23 -2.09
N ARG A 98 1.64 9.26 -2.87
CA ARG A 98 0.34 9.31 -3.53
C ARG A 98 0.49 8.94 -4.99
N PHE A 99 -0.50 8.23 -5.51
CA PHE A 99 -0.52 7.85 -6.92
C PHE A 99 -1.96 7.72 -7.38
N THR A 100 -2.14 7.55 -8.67
CA THR A 100 -3.48 7.37 -9.26
C THR A 100 -3.43 6.19 -10.20
N ALA A 101 -4.62 5.75 -10.63
CA ALA A 101 -4.69 4.66 -11.61
C ALA A 101 -4.05 5.07 -12.94
N GLN A 102 -4.08 6.36 -13.26
CA GLN A 102 -3.49 6.87 -14.49
C GLN A 102 -1.97 7.02 -14.40
N HIS A 103 -1.46 7.07 -13.18
CA HIS A 103 -0.02 7.20 -12.94
C HIS A 103 0.34 6.29 -11.76
N PRO A 104 0.32 4.98 -11.99
CA PRO A 104 0.56 4.03 -10.90
C PRO A 104 2.03 3.92 -10.55
N LEU A 105 2.31 3.44 -9.36
CA LEU A 105 3.68 3.21 -8.95
C LEU A 105 4.26 2.02 -9.72
N PRO A 106 5.47 2.15 -10.25
CA PRO A 106 6.11 1.02 -10.95
C PRO A 106 6.31 -0.15 -9.99
N ALA A 107 5.99 -1.34 -10.46
CA ALA A 107 6.13 -2.54 -9.62
C ALA A 107 7.55 -2.72 -9.11
N GLU A 108 8.54 -2.42 -9.95
CA GLU A 108 9.92 -2.57 -9.54
C GLU A 108 10.27 -1.65 -8.38
N LEU A 109 9.78 -0.41 -8.41
CA LEU A 109 10.00 0.54 -7.33
C LEU A 109 9.35 0.04 -6.05
N VAL A 110 8.11 -0.46 -6.15
CA VAL A 110 7.41 -0.99 -4.98
C VAL A 110 8.21 -2.13 -4.37
N ARG A 111 8.72 -3.04 -5.19
CA ARG A 111 9.50 -4.16 -4.67
C ARG A 111 10.77 -3.70 -3.96
N LYS A 112 11.46 -2.70 -4.52
CA LYS A 112 12.66 -2.17 -3.87
C LYS A 112 12.33 -1.54 -2.52
N ILE A 113 11.25 -0.80 -2.47
CA ILE A 113 10.82 -0.15 -1.23
C ILE A 113 10.48 -1.20 -0.17
N VAL A 114 9.71 -2.22 -0.55
CA VAL A 114 9.31 -3.25 0.39
C VAL A 114 10.54 -4.02 0.92
N ARG A 115 11.48 -4.34 0.04
CA ARG A 115 12.69 -5.03 0.48
C ARG A 115 13.49 -4.18 1.48
N LYS A 116 13.60 -2.89 1.21
CA LYS A 116 14.31 -2.00 2.13
C LYS A 116 13.60 -1.92 3.47
N ARG A 117 12.27 -1.88 3.45
CA ARG A 117 11.51 -1.88 4.69
C ARG A 117 11.71 -3.17 5.48
N MET A 118 11.80 -4.31 4.78
CA MET A 118 12.08 -5.58 5.45
C MET A 118 13.44 -5.54 6.13
N GLU A 119 14.44 -4.99 5.45
CA GLU A 119 15.78 -4.85 6.03
C GLU A 119 15.72 -3.98 7.29
N GLN A 120 14.99 -2.88 7.23
CA GLN A 120 14.87 -1.98 8.37
C GLN A 120 14.22 -2.69 9.56
N ASN A 121 13.18 -3.45 9.30
CA ASN A 121 12.48 -4.15 10.38
C ASN A 121 13.35 -5.28 10.96
N LEU A 122 14.14 -5.93 10.13
CA LEU A 122 15.06 -6.95 10.63
C LEU A 122 16.17 -6.34 11.49
N ASP A 123 16.66 -5.16 11.11
CA ASP A 123 17.70 -4.49 11.88
C ASP A 123 17.19 -4.03 13.24
N LEU A 124 15.92 -3.67 13.32
CA LEU A 124 15.34 -3.23 14.58
C LEU A 124 14.95 -4.40 15.47
N GLY A 125 14.72 -5.52 14.87
CA GLY A 125 14.30 -6.70 15.58
C GLY A 125 15.42 -7.51 16.09
#